data_8ca9b782e1b101f55194d50e180fe564
#
_entry.id   8ca9b782e1b101f55194d50e180fe564
#
_cell.length_a   1.000
_cell.length_b   1.000
_cell.length_c   1.000
_cell.angle_alpha   90.00
_cell.angle_beta   90.00
_cell.angle_gamma   90.00
#
_symmetry.space_group_name_H-M   'P 1'
#
loop_
_entity.id
_entity.type
_entity.pdbx_description
1 polymer ?
#
loop_
_entity_poly.entity_id
_entity_poly.type
_entity_poly.pdbx_seq_one_letter_code
_entity_poly.pdbx_strand_id
1 'polypeptide(L)'
;MMTIKQISVTVGEITKDYVNNDEQGVRGYKGLLDIRPPYQREFIYNEKEQQAVITTVLNGYPLNIMYWVKRNDDAECPYEVMDGQQRTLSLCEYVAGKFAYDFKNFFNQPADIQKKILDYKLTVYVCEGEESEKLEWFKTINIAGKSLNEQEIRNAVYAGPFVSDAKKHFSKTNCAAYRLGKDLVNGSPIRQEFFKKALDWMAAHETRYGKPQTIVGYMSEHQHDLNAGPLWTYFQSVLHWTMDTFNMKKFKKIMKGLDWAKFYDEYHEKSLDIKDMEQRIVDCLSDDEIQKPQGIIPYVLTGEERYLDLRAFPEKIKLAVWEQQGHKCTLCGKEFDIEFMEADHITPWC
;
A
#
# COMPACT_ATOMS: atom_id res chain seq x y z
N MET A 1 -5.84 21.01 -25.36
CA MET A 1 -5.03 19.90 -25.96
C MET A 1 -3.61 20.04 -25.41
N MET A 2 -3.10 18.98 -24.78
CA MET A 2 -1.77 18.96 -24.20
C MET A 2 -0.70 19.11 -25.27
N THR A 3 0.29 19.95 -25.02
CA THR A 3 1.48 20.11 -25.87
C THR A 3 2.67 19.38 -25.24
N ILE A 4 3.50 18.76 -26.09
CA ILE A 4 4.68 18.01 -25.63
C ILE A 4 5.90 18.55 -26.38
N LYS A 5 6.89 19.04 -25.62
CA LYS A 5 8.15 19.56 -26.16
C LYS A 5 9.31 18.69 -25.69
N GLN A 6 10.10 18.17 -26.63
CA GLN A 6 11.32 17.46 -26.31
C GLN A 6 12.45 18.46 -25.97
N ILE A 7 13.13 18.22 -24.87
CA ILE A 7 14.36 18.91 -24.48
C ILE A 7 15.46 17.89 -24.13
N SER A 8 16.71 18.35 -24.17
CA SER A 8 17.85 17.58 -23.72
C SER A 8 18.45 18.26 -22.50
N VAL A 9 18.58 17.53 -21.40
CA VAL A 9 19.14 18.02 -20.14
C VAL A 9 20.28 17.11 -19.74
N THR A 10 21.42 17.68 -19.32
CA THR A 10 22.54 16.86 -18.84
C THR A 10 22.36 16.44 -17.39
N VAL A 11 23.04 15.37 -16.96
CA VAL A 11 23.06 14.97 -15.55
C VAL A 11 23.61 16.09 -14.69
N GLY A 12 24.63 16.83 -15.16
CA GLY A 12 25.17 17.99 -14.44
C GLY A 12 24.16 19.12 -14.24
N GLU A 13 23.26 19.34 -15.22
CA GLU A 13 22.19 20.34 -15.09
C GLU A 13 21.12 19.89 -14.10
N ILE A 14 20.67 18.62 -14.17
CA ILE A 14 19.58 18.15 -13.32
C ILE A 14 20.02 18.00 -11.85
N THR A 15 21.31 17.69 -11.60
CA THR A 15 21.86 17.55 -10.25
C THR A 15 22.29 18.89 -9.63
N LYS A 16 22.27 19.96 -10.40
CA LYS A 16 22.64 21.28 -9.90
C LYS A 16 21.64 21.77 -8.85
N ASP A 17 22.18 22.18 -7.70
CA ASP A 17 21.41 22.62 -6.53
C ASP A 17 20.40 21.57 -6.05
N TYR A 18 20.80 20.28 -6.14
CA TYR A 18 19.98 19.17 -5.67
C TYR A 18 19.84 19.21 -4.15
N VAL A 19 18.59 19.16 -3.69
CA VAL A 19 18.22 19.03 -2.29
C VAL A 19 17.21 17.88 -2.11
N ASN A 20 17.32 17.19 -0.99
CA ASN A 20 16.37 16.16 -0.57
C ASN A 20 16.20 16.27 0.95
N ASN A 21 15.22 17.06 1.38
CA ASN A 21 14.89 17.30 2.78
C ASN A 21 13.38 17.50 2.96
N ASP A 22 12.93 17.52 4.23
CA ASP A 22 11.51 17.63 4.55
C ASP A 22 10.95 19.06 4.36
N GLU A 23 11.80 20.09 4.37
CA GLU A 23 11.38 21.49 4.25
C GLU A 23 11.15 21.90 2.80
N GLN A 24 12.10 21.58 1.93
CA GLN A 24 12.11 21.98 0.52
C GLN A 24 11.62 20.87 -0.42
N GLY A 25 11.36 19.65 0.11
CA GLY A 25 11.06 18.49 -0.69
C GLY A 25 12.29 17.94 -1.44
N VAL A 26 12.09 17.42 -2.64
CA VAL A 26 13.15 16.86 -3.47
C VAL A 26 13.25 17.68 -4.75
N ARG A 27 14.21 18.57 -4.80
CA ARG A 27 14.38 19.50 -5.92
C ARG A 27 15.74 19.35 -6.60
N GLY A 28 15.78 19.63 -7.89
CA GLY A 28 16.98 19.70 -8.70
C GLY A 28 16.83 20.71 -9.82
N TYR A 29 17.75 20.67 -10.83
CA TYR A 29 17.69 21.58 -11.98
C TYR A 29 17.65 23.05 -11.54
N LYS A 30 18.58 23.44 -10.66
CA LYS A 30 18.66 24.78 -10.02
C LYS A 30 17.42 25.14 -9.18
N GLY A 31 16.76 24.16 -8.57
CA GLY A 31 15.54 24.36 -7.80
C GLY A 31 14.26 24.41 -8.65
N LEU A 32 14.38 24.42 -9.99
CA LEU A 32 13.26 24.56 -10.91
C LEU A 32 12.45 23.28 -11.13
N LEU A 33 12.95 22.13 -10.69
CA LEU A 33 12.32 20.83 -10.87
C LEU A 33 11.99 20.18 -9.53
N ASP A 34 10.72 19.92 -9.28
CA ASP A 34 10.26 19.03 -8.23
C ASP A 34 10.40 17.58 -8.71
N ILE A 35 11.41 16.87 -8.16
CA ILE A 35 11.71 15.50 -8.57
C ILE A 35 10.74 14.51 -7.92
N ARG A 36 10.20 14.84 -6.75
CA ARG A 36 9.26 13.99 -6.01
C ARG A 36 8.04 14.79 -5.54
N PRO A 37 7.13 15.11 -6.46
CA PRO A 37 5.87 15.76 -6.10
C PRO A 37 5.13 14.99 -5.00
N PRO A 38 4.31 15.66 -4.17
CA PRO A 38 3.65 15.04 -3.02
C PRO A 38 2.81 13.80 -3.33
N TYR A 39 2.24 13.69 -4.52
CA TYR A 39 1.44 12.54 -4.95
C TYR A 39 2.28 11.33 -5.38
N GLN A 40 3.56 11.52 -5.72
CA GLN A 40 4.46 10.44 -6.12
C GLN A 40 4.90 9.60 -4.92
N ARG A 41 5.27 8.34 -5.20
CA ARG A 41 5.79 7.42 -4.17
C ARG A 41 7.18 7.82 -3.69
N GLU A 42 7.57 7.27 -2.54
CA GLU A 42 8.94 7.35 -2.05
C GLU A 42 9.94 6.64 -2.98
N PHE A 43 11.23 6.92 -2.77
CA PHE A 43 12.30 6.24 -3.51
C PHE A 43 12.32 4.75 -3.15
N ILE A 44 12.19 3.88 -4.15
CA ILE A 44 12.07 2.44 -3.95
C ILE A 44 13.14 1.61 -4.64
N TYR A 45 14.02 2.22 -5.46
CA TYR A 45 15.12 1.50 -6.07
C TYR A 45 16.08 0.99 -4.98
N ASN A 46 16.37 -0.31 -5.02
CA ASN A 46 17.43 -0.87 -4.22
C ASN A 46 18.82 -0.52 -4.82
N GLU A 47 19.88 -0.82 -4.10
CA GLU A 47 21.24 -0.50 -4.51
C GLU A 47 21.61 -1.05 -5.91
N LYS A 48 21.18 -2.28 -6.25
CA LYS A 48 21.41 -2.86 -7.57
C LYS A 48 20.71 -2.08 -8.69
N GLU A 49 19.49 -1.64 -8.45
CA GLU A 49 18.71 -0.84 -9.40
C GLU A 49 19.34 0.56 -9.58
N GLN A 50 19.83 1.18 -8.50
CA GLN A 50 20.58 2.44 -8.56
C GLN A 50 21.87 2.30 -9.33
N GLN A 51 22.66 1.26 -9.05
CA GLN A 51 23.91 0.98 -9.76
C GLN A 51 23.67 0.68 -11.25
N ALA A 52 22.57 0.01 -11.62
CA ALA A 52 22.21 -0.23 -13.01
C ALA A 52 21.97 1.08 -13.79
N VAL A 53 21.40 2.12 -13.16
CA VAL A 53 21.26 3.45 -13.76
C VAL A 53 22.64 4.05 -14.06
N ILE A 54 23.58 4.00 -13.11
CA ILE A 54 24.93 4.52 -13.28
C ILE A 54 25.71 3.72 -14.35
N THR A 55 25.57 2.40 -14.35
CA THR A 55 26.15 1.52 -15.39
C THR A 55 25.66 1.93 -16.78
N THR A 56 24.38 2.19 -16.94
CA THR A 56 23.77 2.61 -18.22
C THR A 56 24.39 3.93 -18.72
N VAL A 57 24.54 4.90 -17.81
CA VAL A 57 25.16 6.21 -18.11
C VAL A 57 26.64 6.03 -18.51
N LEU A 58 27.40 5.25 -17.76
CA LEU A 58 28.81 4.98 -18.02
C LEU A 58 29.04 4.25 -19.36
N ASN A 59 28.13 3.37 -19.74
CA ASN A 59 28.21 2.69 -21.03
C ASN A 59 27.72 3.55 -22.21
N GLY A 60 27.16 4.74 -21.93
CA GLY A 60 26.58 5.60 -22.96
C GLY A 60 25.30 5.02 -23.58
N TYR A 61 24.67 4.05 -22.90
CA TYR A 61 23.40 3.49 -23.35
C TYR A 61 22.24 4.45 -23.05
N PRO A 62 21.17 4.47 -23.87
CA PRO A 62 20.05 5.35 -23.63
C PRO A 62 19.30 4.95 -22.34
N LEU A 63 19.13 5.90 -21.44
CA LEU A 63 18.12 5.80 -20.41
C LEU A 63 16.74 6.05 -21.03
N ASN A 64 15.72 5.35 -20.52
CA ASN A 64 14.35 5.62 -20.96
C ASN A 64 14.00 7.09 -20.81
N ILE A 65 13.13 7.57 -21.69
CA ILE A 65 12.61 8.93 -21.72
C ILE A 65 12.06 9.32 -20.34
N MET A 66 12.27 10.57 -19.96
CA MET A 66 11.69 11.17 -18.76
C MET A 66 10.59 12.14 -19.16
N TYR A 67 9.54 12.18 -18.37
CA TYR A 67 8.40 13.09 -18.60
C TYR A 67 8.32 14.08 -17.46
N TRP A 68 8.36 15.37 -17.80
CA TRP A 68 8.14 16.46 -16.88
C TRP A 68 6.83 17.16 -17.23
N VAL A 69 6.17 17.71 -16.23
CA VAL A 69 5.00 18.53 -16.38
C VAL A 69 5.36 19.97 -16.04
N LYS A 70 4.90 20.92 -16.84
CA LYS A 70 4.95 22.33 -16.51
C LYS A 70 3.79 22.68 -15.59
N ARG A 71 4.10 23.30 -14.46
CA ARG A 71 3.16 23.90 -13.50
C ARG A 71 2.86 25.33 -13.93
N ASN A 72 1.61 25.74 -13.83
CA ASN A 72 1.20 27.11 -14.13
C ASN A 72 1.08 27.97 -12.88
N ASP A 73 1.03 27.36 -11.71
CA ASP A 73 0.77 27.97 -10.42
C ASP A 73 2.04 28.18 -9.55
N ASP A 74 3.17 27.63 -9.95
CA ASP A 74 4.44 27.75 -9.22
C ASP A 74 5.55 28.30 -10.13
N ALA A 75 5.81 29.60 -10.02
CA ALA A 75 6.86 30.26 -10.80
C ALA A 75 8.29 29.94 -10.31
N GLU A 76 8.46 29.56 -9.04
CA GLU A 76 9.77 29.23 -8.47
C GLU A 76 10.20 27.82 -8.81
N CYS A 77 9.23 26.89 -8.90
CA CYS A 77 9.45 25.48 -9.25
C CYS A 77 8.52 25.05 -10.40
N PRO A 78 8.74 25.57 -11.63
CA PRO A 78 7.80 25.45 -12.73
C PRO A 78 7.69 24.04 -13.34
N TYR A 79 8.53 23.09 -12.92
CA TYR A 79 8.51 21.74 -13.44
C TYR A 79 8.35 20.71 -12.34
N GLU A 80 7.68 19.62 -12.64
CA GLU A 80 7.63 18.43 -11.81
C GLU A 80 7.86 17.17 -12.64
N VAL A 81 8.49 16.15 -12.02
CA VAL A 81 8.69 14.87 -12.68
C VAL A 81 7.37 14.08 -12.69
N MET A 82 6.87 13.76 -13.88
CA MET A 82 5.73 12.88 -14.07
C MET A 82 6.16 11.41 -14.15
N ASP A 83 7.15 11.09 -14.99
CA ASP A 83 7.82 9.77 -15.02
C ASP A 83 9.33 9.92 -15.13
N GLY A 84 10.06 8.94 -14.59
CA GLY A 84 11.51 8.95 -14.49
C GLY A 84 12.05 9.35 -13.11
N GLN A 85 11.18 9.51 -12.11
CA GLN A 85 11.55 9.88 -10.74
C GLN A 85 12.69 9.02 -10.18
N GLN A 86 12.57 7.70 -10.25
CA GLN A 86 13.54 6.76 -9.66
C GLN A 86 14.92 6.87 -10.32
N ARG A 87 14.94 7.06 -11.64
CA ARG A 87 16.17 7.27 -12.43
C ARG A 87 16.80 8.61 -12.10
N THR A 88 16.00 9.68 -12.06
CA THR A 88 16.46 11.02 -11.69
C THR A 88 17.05 11.03 -10.28
N LEU A 89 16.35 10.43 -9.31
CA LEU A 89 16.86 10.33 -7.93
C LEU A 89 18.16 9.54 -7.85
N SER A 90 18.29 8.41 -8.57
CA SER A 90 19.53 7.64 -8.60
C SER A 90 20.71 8.46 -9.09
N LEU A 91 20.52 9.29 -10.13
CA LEU A 91 21.56 10.16 -10.65
C LEU A 91 21.91 11.27 -9.62
N CYS A 92 20.91 11.93 -9.05
CA CYS A 92 21.12 12.99 -8.07
C CYS A 92 21.78 12.47 -6.78
N GLU A 93 21.30 11.34 -6.25
CA GLU A 93 21.86 10.72 -5.04
C GLU A 93 23.31 10.24 -5.26
N TYR A 94 23.64 9.72 -6.44
CA TYR A 94 25.02 9.34 -6.76
C TYR A 94 25.95 10.54 -6.83
N VAL A 95 25.58 11.59 -7.57
CA VAL A 95 26.36 12.82 -7.68
C VAL A 95 26.50 13.52 -6.32
N ALA A 96 25.48 13.43 -5.47
CA ALA A 96 25.53 13.92 -4.08
C ALA A 96 26.33 13.01 -3.13
N GLY A 97 26.88 11.88 -3.60
CA GLY A 97 27.70 10.96 -2.78
C GLY A 97 26.94 10.13 -1.77
N LYS A 98 25.63 9.92 -1.98
CA LYS A 98 24.76 9.17 -1.05
C LYS A 98 24.91 7.66 -1.14
N PHE A 99 25.39 7.13 -2.27
CA PHE A 99 25.74 5.73 -2.43
C PHE A 99 26.99 5.56 -3.32
N ALA A 100 27.57 4.38 -3.29
CA ALA A 100 28.76 4.02 -4.06
C ALA A 100 28.39 3.22 -5.31
N TYR A 101 29.11 3.43 -6.40
CA TYR A 101 29.14 2.58 -7.57
C TYR A 101 30.53 1.94 -7.69
N ASP A 102 30.61 0.63 -7.79
CA ASP A 102 31.88 -0.11 -7.81
C ASP A 102 32.81 0.32 -6.65
N PHE A 103 32.27 0.33 -5.42
CA PHE A 103 32.94 0.75 -4.18
C PHE A 103 33.47 2.20 -4.15
N LYS A 104 33.12 3.03 -5.13
CA LYS A 104 33.52 4.43 -5.20
C LYS A 104 32.33 5.38 -5.20
N ASN A 105 32.37 6.37 -4.33
CA ASN A 105 31.47 7.51 -4.41
C ASN A 105 31.84 8.38 -5.61
N PHE A 106 30.92 9.18 -6.11
CA PHE A 106 31.11 10.06 -7.26
C PHE A 106 32.40 10.91 -7.17
N PHE A 107 32.65 11.52 -6.02
CA PHE A 107 33.82 12.37 -5.79
C PHE A 107 35.16 11.62 -5.80
N ASN A 108 35.13 10.31 -5.63
CA ASN A 108 36.31 9.43 -5.67
C ASN A 108 36.52 8.79 -7.03
N GLN A 109 35.68 9.10 -8.01
CA GLN A 109 35.87 8.65 -9.40
C GLN A 109 36.94 9.52 -10.09
N PRO A 110 37.67 8.97 -11.08
CA PRO A 110 38.54 9.76 -11.95
C PRO A 110 37.79 10.93 -12.62
N ALA A 111 38.46 12.05 -12.85
CA ALA A 111 37.87 13.27 -13.38
C ALA A 111 37.19 13.10 -14.75
N ASP A 112 37.74 12.24 -15.61
CA ASP A 112 37.15 11.88 -16.89
C ASP A 112 35.85 11.11 -16.74
N ILE A 113 35.74 10.22 -15.75
CA ILE A 113 34.54 9.48 -15.40
C ILE A 113 33.48 10.40 -14.81
N GLN A 114 33.87 11.30 -13.88
CA GLN A 114 32.97 12.30 -13.34
C GLN A 114 32.39 13.17 -14.47
N LYS A 115 33.25 13.65 -15.37
CA LYS A 115 32.84 14.46 -16.53
C LYS A 115 31.90 13.68 -17.44
N LYS A 116 32.20 12.41 -17.75
CA LYS A 116 31.36 11.54 -18.57
C LYS A 116 29.94 11.40 -17.99
N ILE A 117 29.84 11.26 -16.68
CA ILE A 117 28.53 11.18 -15.99
C ILE A 117 27.79 12.52 -16.07
N LEU A 118 28.46 13.64 -15.76
CA LEU A 118 27.83 14.94 -15.76
C LEU A 118 27.38 15.41 -17.15
N ASP A 119 28.16 15.08 -18.19
CA ASP A 119 27.86 15.44 -19.59
C ASP A 119 26.84 14.51 -20.25
N TYR A 120 26.45 13.40 -19.59
CA TYR A 120 25.45 12.47 -20.14
C TYR A 120 24.11 13.18 -20.33
N LYS A 121 23.55 13.05 -21.55
CA LYS A 121 22.30 13.72 -21.95
C LYS A 121 21.09 12.86 -21.71
N LEU A 122 20.14 13.41 -20.97
CA LEU A 122 18.83 12.84 -20.73
C LEU A 122 17.84 13.38 -21.76
N THR A 123 17.00 12.50 -22.31
CA THR A 123 15.87 12.88 -23.16
C THR A 123 14.66 13.14 -22.27
N VAL A 124 14.18 14.36 -22.26
CA VAL A 124 13.04 14.79 -21.44
C VAL A 124 11.94 15.34 -22.34
N TYR A 125 10.71 14.88 -22.11
CA TYR A 125 9.50 15.47 -22.69
C TYR A 125 8.83 16.34 -21.65
N VAL A 126 8.70 17.64 -21.93
CA VAL A 126 7.95 18.60 -21.10
C VAL A 126 6.52 18.66 -21.64
N CYS A 127 5.58 18.31 -20.77
CA CYS A 127 4.15 18.29 -21.05
C CYS A 127 3.49 19.53 -20.44
N GLU A 128 2.70 20.26 -21.24
CA GLU A 128 1.96 21.46 -20.82
C GLU A 128 0.50 21.33 -21.33
N GLY A 129 -0.48 21.50 -20.44
CA GLY A 129 -1.91 21.36 -20.74
C GLY A 129 -2.76 21.41 -19.48
N GLU A 130 -4.05 21.09 -19.62
CA GLU A 130 -4.98 21.01 -18.51
C GLU A 130 -4.67 19.82 -17.60
N GLU A 131 -4.98 19.94 -16.29
CA GLU A 131 -4.73 18.90 -15.29
C GLU A 131 -5.35 17.55 -15.66
N SER A 132 -6.57 17.54 -16.20
CA SER A 132 -7.25 16.32 -16.62
C SER A 132 -6.52 15.60 -17.76
N GLU A 133 -5.98 16.34 -18.73
CA GLU A 133 -5.22 15.79 -19.85
C GLU A 133 -3.87 15.20 -19.37
N LYS A 134 -3.20 15.90 -18.46
CA LYS A 134 -1.96 15.45 -17.85
C LYS A 134 -2.16 14.15 -17.06
N LEU A 135 -3.25 14.06 -16.26
CA LEU A 135 -3.59 12.87 -15.48
C LEU A 135 -3.95 11.67 -16.34
N GLU A 136 -4.70 11.86 -17.42
CA GLU A 136 -5.03 10.81 -18.37
C GLU A 136 -3.76 10.28 -19.06
N TRP A 137 -2.90 11.16 -19.49
CA TRP A 137 -1.60 10.82 -20.06
C TRP A 137 -0.71 10.08 -19.04
N PHE A 138 -0.65 10.54 -17.80
CA PHE A 138 0.10 9.89 -16.72
C PHE A 138 -0.31 8.44 -16.49
N LYS A 139 -1.62 8.13 -16.54
CA LYS A 139 -2.10 6.74 -16.47
C LYS A 139 -1.55 5.92 -17.64
N THR A 140 -1.50 6.50 -18.83
CA THR A 140 -1.07 5.81 -20.05
C THR A 140 0.43 5.49 -20.04
N ILE A 141 1.30 6.43 -19.67
CA ILE A 141 2.76 6.23 -19.71
C ILE A 141 3.27 5.23 -18.64
N ASN A 142 2.56 5.09 -17.53
CA ASN A 142 2.94 4.17 -16.47
C ASN A 142 2.66 2.69 -16.77
N ILE A 143 2.08 2.36 -17.92
CA ILE A 143 1.82 0.97 -18.34
C ILE A 143 3.12 0.22 -18.67
N ALA A 144 4.20 0.91 -19.05
CA ALA A 144 5.42 0.30 -19.60
C ALA A 144 6.60 0.14 -18.62
N GLY A 145 6.47 0.50 -17.32
CA GLY A 145 7.57 0.46 -16.34
C GLY A 145 7.25 -0.34 -15.08
N LYS A 146 7.88 0.01 -13.95
CA LYS A 146 7.41 -0.39 -12.62
C LYS A 146 6.07 0.30 -12.39
N SER A 147 4.99 -0.33 -12.84
CA SER A 147 3.65 0.24 -12.85
C SER A 147 3.29 0.80 -11.48
N LEU A 148 2.70 1.98 -11.50
CA LEU A 148 2.05 2.52 -10.30
C LEU A 148 0.90 1.60 -9.93
N ASN A 149 0.75 1.36 -8.64
CA ASN A 149 -0.45 0.68 -8.17
C ASN A 149 -1.66 1.64 -8.19
N GLU A 150 -2.85 1.10 -8.05
CA GLU A 150 -4.08 1.91 -8.10
C GLU A 150 -4.08 3.07 -7.10
N GLN A 151 -3.52 2.88 -5.90
CA GLN A 151 -3.50 3.95 -4.90
C GLN A 151 -2.50 5.04 -5.25
N GLU A 152 -1.38 4.70 -5.87
CA GLU A 152 -0.41 5.69 -6.38
C GLU A 152 -1.05 6.55 -7.49
N ILE A 153 -1.86 5.94 -8.35
CA ILE A 153 -2.65 6.66 -9.38
C ILE A 153 -3.71 7.56 -8.72
N ARG A 154 -4.48 7.04 -7.73
CA ARG A 154 -5.47 7.85 -7.00
C ARG A 154 -4.82 9.05 -6.31
N ASN A 155 -3.64 8.89 -5.73
CA ASN A 155 -2.91 9.99 -5.10
C ASN A 155 -2.56 11.12 -6.08
N ALA A 156 -2.31 10.79 -7.34
CA ALA A 156 -2.08 11.77 -8.39
C ALA A 156 -3.37 12.45 -8.85
N VAL A 157 -4.44 11.66 -9.04
CA VAL A 157 -5.77 12.16 -9.47
C VAL A 157 -6.37 13.13 -8.44
N TYR A 158 -6.24 12.78 -7.16
CA TYR A 158 -6.80 13.56 -6.03
C TYR A 158 -5.70 14.31 -5.27
N ALA A 159 -4.64 14.74 -5.98
CA ALA A 159 -3.58 15.53 -5.37
C ALA A 159 -4.16 16.78 -4.68
N GLY A 160 -3.71 17.05 -3.45
CA GLY A 160 -4.21 18.13 -2.63
C GLY A 160 -3.67 18.10 -1.20
N PRO A 161 -4.08 19.04 -0.34
CA PRO A 161 -3.63 19.11 1.04
C PRO A 161 -3.93 17.83 1.82
N PHE A 162 -5.11 17.23 1.62
CA PHE A 162 -5.50 15.95 2.22
C PHE A 162 -4.50 14.83 1.93
N VAL A 163 -4.20 14.57 0.65
CA VAL A 163 -3.26 13.51 0.25
C VAL A 163 -1.86 13.81 0.77
N SER A 164 -1.44 15.07 0.70
CA SER A 164 -0.12 15.51 1.18
C SER A 164 0.06 15.25 2.68
N ASP A 165 -0.98 15.52 3.47
CA ASP A 165 -0.97 15.26 4.90
C ASP A 165 -1.11 13.77 5.24
N ALA A 166 -2.04 13.06 4.60
CA ALA A 166 -2.21 11.60 4.75
C ALA A 166 -0.89 10.85 4.53
N LYS A 167 -0.11 11.22 3.51
CA LYS A 167 1.18 10.59 3.22
C LYS A 167 2.21 10.73 4.33
N LYS A 168 2.17 11.77 5.15
CA LYS A 168 3.05 11.91 6.34
C LYS A 168 2.77 10.79 7.35
N HIS A 169 1.50 10.42 7.51
CA HIS A 169 1.08 9.39 8.44
C HIS A 169 1.24 7.98 7.90
N PHE A 170 0.97 7.75 6.59
CA PHE A 170 0.76 6.41 6.03
C PHE A 170 1.82 5.95 5.02
N SER A 171 2.63 6.84 4.43
CA SER A 171 3.34 6.53 3.18
C SER A 171 4.86 6.67 3.24
N LYS A 172 5.44 7.00 4.37
CA LYS A 172 6.90 7.08 4.56
C LYS A 172 7.45 5.82 5.20
N THR A 173 8.72 5.52 4.97
CA THR A 173 9.45 4.48 5.71
C THR A 173 9.35 4.77 7.21
N ASN A 174 8.96 3.76 8.00
CA ASN A 174 8.75 3.87 9.45
C ASN A 174 7.76 4.98 9.87
N CYS A 175 6.79 5.32 9.01
CA CYS A 175 5.73 6.26 9.36
C CYS A 175 4.92 5.83 10.58
N ALA A 176 4.13 6.75 11.13
CA ALA A 176 3.33 6.49 12.33
C ALA A 176 2.39 5.30 12.16
N ALA A 177 1.70 5.20 11.01
CA ALA A 177 0.81 4.08 10.71
C ALA A 177 1.53 2.73 10.68
N TYR A 178 2.74 2.68 10.10
CA TYR A 178 3.53 1.45 10.07
C TYR A 178 4.02 1.05 11.47
N ARG A 179 4.53 2.00 12.25
CA ARG A 179 4.97 1.71 13.63
C ARG A 179 3.84 1.16 14.49
N LEU A 180 2.62 1.71 14.33
CA LEU A 180 1.44 1.27 15.06
C LEU A 180 0.91 -0.06 14.55
N GLY A 181 0.78 -0.23 13.23
CA GLY A 181 -0.01 -1.29 12.61
C GLY A 181 0.77 -2.42 11.94
N LYS A 182 2.12 -2.44 11.94
CA LYS A 182 2.93 -3.43 11.19
C LYS A 182 2.63 -4.90 11.53
N ASP A 183 2.11 -5.16 12.71
CA ASP A 183 1.78 -6.49 13.20
C ASP A 183 0.31 -6.88 12.92
N LEU A 184 -0.53 -5.92 12.56
CA LEU A 184 -1.96 -6.09 12.31
C LEU A 184 -2.36 -5.88 10.84
N VAL A 185 -1.65 -5.00 10.13
CA VAL A 185 -1.93 -4.62 8.74
C VAL A 185 -0.88 -5.22 7.81
N ASN A 186 -1.33 -5.77 6.70
CA ASN A 186 -0.45 -6.22 5.62
C ASN A 186 -0.02 -5.07 4.72
N GLY A 187 1.16 -5.21 4.11
CA GLY A 187 1.63 -4.30 3.08
C GLY A 187 2.81 -3.41 3.49
N SER A 188 3.20 -2.56 2.56
CA SER A 188 4.32 -1.63 2.68
C SER A 188 3.83 -0.18 2.59
N PRO A 189 4.20 0.71 3.53
CA PRO A 189 3.78 2.11 3.47
C PRO A 189 4.33 2.83 2.23
N ILE A 190 5.55 2.54 1.82
CA ILE A 190 6.14 3.17 0.62
C ILE A 190 5.44 2.77 -0.69
N ARG A 191 4.72 1.63 -0.69
CA ARG A 191 3.84 1.17 -1.77
C ARG A 191 2.40 1.66 -1.59
N GLN A 192 2.14 2.61 -0.70
CA GLN A 192 0.84 3.20 -0.41
C GLN A 192 -0.20 2.21 0.16
N GLU A 193 0.21 1.00 0.55
CA GLU A 193 -0.72 -0.05 0.98
C GLU A 193 -1.35 0.24 2.34
N PHE A 194 -0.61 0.89 3.25
CA PHE A 194 -1.18 1.38 4.52
C PHE A 194 -2.19 2.51 4.29
N PHE A 195 -1.89 3.44 3.38
CA PHE A 195 -2.83 4.51 3.03
C PHE A 195 -4.08 3.95 2.38
N LYS A 196 -3.92 3.03 1.42
CA LYS A 196 -5.06 2.32 0.81
C LYS A 196 -5.91 1.62 1.86
N LYS A 197 -5.30 0.90 2.80
CA LYS A 197 -6.03 0.18 3.85
C LYS A 197 -6.82 1.14 4.76
N ALA A 198 -6.23 2.27 5.15
CA ALA A 198 -6.94 3.29 5.94
C ALA A 198 -8.15 3.85 5.19
N LEU A 199 -8.01 4.12 3.89
CA LEU A 199 -9.11 4.57 3.03
C LEU A 199 -10.18 3.50 2.84
N ASP A 200 -9.79 2.22 2.62
CA ASP A 200 -10.72 1.09 2.56
C ASP A 200 -11.57 1.01 3.84
N TRP A 201 -10.92 1.11 5.00
CA TRP A 201 -11.58 1.05 6.29
C TRP A 201 -12.53 2.21 6.53
N MET A 202 -12.10 3.43 6.22
CA MET A 202 -12.94 4.62 6.37
C MET A 202 -14.15 4.61 5.43
N ALA A 203 -13.97 4.23 4.16
CA ALA A 203 -15.08 4.11 3.21
C ALA A 203 -16.09 3.04 3.65
N ALA A 204 -15.61 1.90 4.17
CA ALA A 204 -16.48 0.87 4.74
C ALA A 204 -17.21 1.36 6.00
N HIS A 205 -16.54 2.11 6.87
CA HIS A 205 -17.12 2.75 8.05
C HIS A 205 -18.27 3.68 7.66
N GLU A 206 -18.03 4.66 6.79
CA GLU A 206 -19.07 5.59 6.33
C GLU A 206 -20.26 4.84 5.72
N THR A 207 -20.00 3.79 4.93
CA THR A 207 -21.05 2.97 4.33
C THR A 207 -21.91 2.26 5.39
N ARG A 208 -21.31 1.73 6.45
CA ARG A 208 -22.06 1.10 7.58
C ARG A 208 -22.94 2.08 8.32
N TYR A 209 -22.50 3.32 8.43
CA TYR A 209 -23.27 4.39 9.10
C TYR A 209 -24.19 5.18 8.16
N GLY A 210 -24.52 4.61 6.99
CA GLY A 210 -25.59 5.10 6.12
C GLY A 210 -25.14 6.08 5.04
N LYS A 211 -23.83 6.31 4.86
CA LYS A 211 -23.27 7.10 3.76
C LYS A 211 -22.51 6.18 2.79
N PRO A 212 -23.16 5.65 1.74
CA PRO A 212 -22.47 4.79 0.76
C PRO A 212 -21.22 5.47 0.22
N GLN A 213 -20.07 4.86 0.43
CA GLN A 213 -18.80 5.47 0.11
C GLN A 213 -17.84 4.47 -0.54
N THR A 214 -16.96 4.98 -1.39
CA THR A 214 -15.84 4.27 -1.99
C THR A 214 -14.55 5.03 -1.71
N ILE A 215 -13.39 4.40 -1.88
CA ILE A 215 -12.09 5.11 -1.79
C ILE A 215 -12.08 6.33 -2.71
N VAL A 216 -12.56 6.15 -3.94
CA VAL A 216 -12.60 7.22 -4.96
C VAL A 216 -13.51 8.36 -4.51
N GLY A 217 -14.71 8.04 -4.03
CA GLY A 217 -15.66 9.01 -3.51
C GLY A 217 -15.10 9.78 -2.31
N TYR A 218 -14.53 9.06 -1.33
CA TYR A 218 -13.92 9.66 -0.16
C TYR A 218 -12.78 10.61 -0.52
N MET A 219 -11.83 10.16 -1.38
CA MET A 219 -10.72 11.01 -1.81
C MET A 219 -11.16 12.23 -2.60
N SER A 220 -12.20 12.11 -3.42
CA SER A 220 -12.77 13.23 -4.18
C SER A 220 -13.44 14.26 -3.26
N GLU A 221 -14.19 13.80 -2.27
CA GLU A 221 -14.88 14.65 -1.31
C GLU A 221 -13.91 15.44 -0.42
N HIS A 222 -12.85 14.78 0.02
CA HIS A 222 -11.87 15.33 0.97
C HIS A 222 -10.62 15.94 0.32
N GLN A 223 -10.52 15.97 -1.02
CA GLN A 223 -9.33 16.39 -1.77
C GLN A 223 -8.75 17.72 -1.27
N HIS A 224 -9.62 18.69 -0.93
CA HIS A 224 -9.25 20.04 -0.53
C HIS A 224 -9.22 20.26 0.98
N ASP A 225 -9.48 19.22 1.79
CA ASP A 225 -9.37 19.31 3.23
C ASP A 225 -7.92 19.62 3.65
N LEU A 226 -7.77 20.48 4.64
CA LEU A 226 -6.44 20.95 5.08
C LEU A 226 -5.55 19.83 5.64
N ASN A 227 -6.17 18.73 6.14
CA ASN A 227 -5.45 17.59 6.71
C ASN A 227 -6.29 16.31 6.63
N ALA A 228 -5.63 15.19 6.89
CA ALA A 228 -6.24 13.85 6.95
C ALA A 228 -6.52 13.40 8.40
N GLY A 229 -6.72 14.34 9.32
CA GLY A 229 -6.94 14.08 10.75
C GLY A 229 -8.03 13.06 11.04
N PRO A 230 -9.25 13.18 10.49
CA PRO A 230 -10.33 12.21 10.70
C PRO A 230 -9.93 10.80 10.29
N LEU A 231 -9.31 10.62 9.12
CA LEU A 231 -8.83 9.32 8.63
C LEU A 231 -7.76 8.74 9.56
N TRP A 232 -6.82 9.57 10.00
CA TRP A 232 -5.77 9.14 10.91
C TRP A 232 -6.31 8.74 12.28
N THR A 233 -7.21 9.52 12.84
CA THR A 233 -7.85 9.22 14.13
C THR A 233 -8.63 7.91 14.08
N TYR A 234 -9.43 7.69 13.03
CA TYR A 234 -10.17 6.45 12.88
C TYR A 234 -9.23 5.23 12.78
N PHE A 235 -8.19 5.31 11.95
CA PHE A 235 -7.18 4.24 11.84
C PHE A 235 -6.51 3.92 13.18
N GLN A 236 -6.17 4.95 13.97
CA GLN A 236 -5.63 4.77 15.31
C GLN A 236 -6.62 4.09 16.25
N SER A 237 -7.88 4.54 16.25
CA SER A 237 -8.93 3.98 17.11
C SER A 237 -9.14 2.49 16.86
N VAL A 238 -9.20 2.09 15.59
CA VAL A 238 -9.29 0.68 15.20
C VAL A 238 -8.12 -0.14 15.76
N LEU A 239 -6.90 0.34 15.58
CA LEU A 239 -5.71 -0.41 16.01
C LEU A 239 -5.53 -0.43 17.53
N HIS A 240 -5.81 0.67 18.23
CA HIS A 240 -5.75 0.71 19.69
C HIS A 240 -6.78 -0.24 20.29
N TRP A 241 -8.06 -0.16 19.86
CA TRP A 241 -9.07 -1.10 20.31
C TRP A 241 -8.65 -2.56 20.09
N THR A 242 -8.07 -2.87 18.93
CA THR A 242 -7.59 -4.22 18.62
C THR A 242 -6.49 -4.66 19.60
N MET A 243 -5.53 -3.79 19.89
CA MET A 243 -4.42 -4.10 20.80
C MET A 243 -4.87 -4.18 22.26
N ASP A 244 -5.89 -3.42 22.64
CA ASP A 244 -6.46 -3.43 24.00
C ASP A 244 -7.36 -4.66 24.22
N THR A 245 -8.03 -5.13 23.17
CA THR A 245 -8.94 -6.29 23.22
C THR A 245 -8.19 -7.61 23.13
N PHE A 246 -7.15 -7.71 22.33
CA PHE A 246 -6.47 -8.97 22.06
C PHE A 246 -5.02 -8.99 22.53
N ASN A 247 -4.59 -10.12 23.09
CA ASN A 247 -3.22 -10.31 23.56
C ASN A 247 -2.24 -10.44 22.39
N MET A 248 -1.62 -9.32 21.99
CA MET A 248 -0.65 -9.25 20.88
C MET A 248 0.54 -10.19 21.04
N LYS A 249 0.96 -10.50 22.28
CA LYS A 249 2.10 -11.42 22.52
C LYS A 249 1.75 -12.86 22.15
N LYS A 250 0.50 -13.26 22.43
CA LYS A 250 0.02 -14.63 22.17
C LYS A 250 -0.44 -14.82 20.72
N PHE A 251 -1.21 -13.88 20.16
CA PHE A 251 -2.03 -14.10 18.97
C PHE A 251 -1.55 -13.36 17.71
N LYS A 252 -0.46 -12.61 17.77
CA LYS A 252 0.09 -11.80 16.67
C LYS A 252 0.06 -12.49 15.29
N LYS A 253 0.40 -13.80 15.24
CA LYS A 253 0.49 -14.54 13.97
C LYS A 253 -0.86 -14.70 13.26
N ILE A 254 -1.95 -14.85 14.01
CA ILE A 254 -3.30 -15.03 13.48
C ILE A 254 -4.07 -13.72 13.33
N MET A 255 -3.55 -12.61 13.87
CA MET A 255 -4.17 -11.30 13.85
C MET A 255 -3.87 -10.51 12.56
N LYS A 256 -2.74 -10.80 11.91
CA LYS A 256 -2.26 -9.97 10.81
C LYS A 256 -3.13 -10.11 9.57
N GLY A 257 -3.59 -8.96 9.06
CA GLY A 257 -4.35 -8.87 7.81
C GLY A 257 -5.85 -9.07 7.94
N LEU A 258 -6.38 -9.19 9.16
CA LEU A 258 -7.82 -9.22 9.40
C LEU A 258 -8.47 -7.87 9.11
N ASP A 259 -9.77 -7.85 8.89
CA ASP A 259 -10.56 -6.63 8.68
C ASP A 259 -10.96 -5.99 10.02
N TRP A 260 -9.95 -5.42 10.69
CA TRP A 260 -10.11 -4.87 12.03
C TRP A 260 -11.11 -3.74 12.13
N ALA A 261 -11.27 -2.93 11.07
CA ALA A 261 -12.26 -1.87 11.06
C ALA A 261 -13.69 -2.41 11.13
N LYS A 262 -13.98 -3.53 10.44
CA LYS A 262 -15.29 -4.17 10.56
C LYS A 262 -15.57 -4.59 11.99
N PHE A 263 -14.61 -5.24 12.65
CA PHE A 263 -14.80 -5.69 14.03
C PHE A 263 -14.84 -4.53 15.02
N TYR A 264 -14.05 -3.50 14.81
CA TYR A 264 -14.11 -2.27 15.60
C TYR A 264 -15.52 -1.65 15.52
N ASP A 265 -16.02 -1.40 14.33
CA ASP A 265 -17.34 -0.78 14.12
C ASP A 265 -18.48 -1.59 14.76
N GLU A 266 -18.36 -2.93 14.77
CA GLU A 266 -19.40 -3.81 15.31
C GLU A 266 -19.29 -4.05 16.83
N TYR A 267 -18.09 -3.96 17.42
CA TYR A 267 -17.83 -4.47 18.76
C TYR A 267 -17.20 -3.47 19.74
N HIS A 268 -16.70 -2.30 19.32
CA HIS A 268 -15.99 -1.38 20.22
C HIS A 268 -16.85 -0.82 21.36
N GLU A 269 -18.17 -0.74 21.17
CA GLU A 269 -19.11 -0.29 22.21
C GLU A 269 -19.69 -1.45 23.04
N LYS A 270 -19.41 -2.70 22.66
CA LYS A 270 -19.95 -3.88 23.36
C LYS A 270 -19.05 -4.29 24.50
N SER A 271 -19.67 -4.76 25.59
CA SER A 271 -18.91 -5.41 26.66
C SER A 271 -18.45 -6.79 26.20
N LEU A 272 -17.15 -6.97 26.07
CA LEU A 272 -16.52 -8.24 25.68
C LEU A 272 -15.89 -8.92 26.89
N ASP A 273 -16.15 -10.20 27.10
CA ASP A 273 -15.41 -11.00 28.08
C ASP A 273 -14.08 -11.45 27.48
N ILE A 274 -13.04 -10.63 27.69
CA ILE A 274 -11.70 -10.86 27.14
C ILE A 274 -11.10 -12.19 27.61
N LYS A 275 -11.40 -12.62 28.85
CA LYS A 275 -10.86 -13.87 29.38
C LYS A 275 -11.48 -15.08 28.70
N ASP A 276 -12.81 -15.08 28.53
CA ASP A 276 -13.51 -16.11 27.79
C ASP A 276 -13.03 -16.18 26.34
N MET A 277 -12.93 -15.02 25.69
CA MET A 277 -12.43 -14.93 24.31
C MET A 277 -11.00 -15.47 24.18
N GLU A 278 -10.09 -15.12 25.10
CA GLU A 278 -8.71 -15.66 25.09
C GLU A 278 -8.71 -17.17 25.23
N GLN A 279 -9.54 -17.73 26.11
CA GLN A 279 -9.63 -19.19 26.30
C GLN A 279 -10.16 -19.87 25.03
N ARG A 280 -11.24 -19.37 24.47
CA ARG A 280 -11.82 -19.90 23.23
C ARG A 280 -10.84 -19.83 22.05
N ILE A 281 -10.05 -18.75 21.93
CA ILE A 281 -8.99 -18.69 20.90
C ILE A 281 -7.94 -19.78 21.12
N VAL A 282 -7.54 -20.05 22.37
CA VAL A 282 -6.56 -21.10 22.70
C VAL A 282 -7.14 -22.49 22.38
N ASP A 283 -8.41 -22.73 22.73
CA ASP A 283 -9.10 -24.00 22.47
C ASP A 283 -9.16 -24.25 20.95
N CYS A 284 -9.58 -23.26 20.17
CA CYS A 284 -9.59 -23.34 18.71
C CYS A 284 -8.19 -23.53 18.09
N LEU A 285 -7.15 -22.93 18.66
CA LEU A 285 -5.76 -23.13 18.18
C LEU A 285 -5.25 -24.55 18.41
N SER A 286 -5.84 -25.28 19.37
CA SER A 286 -5.50 -26.65 19.71
C SER A 286 -6.32 -27.69 18.92
N ASP A 287 -7.26 -27.22 18.10
CA ASP A 287 -8.13 -28.07 17.30
C ASP A 287 -7.53 -28.33 15.91
N ASP A 288 -7.19 -29.59 15.65
CA ASP A 288 -6.54 -30.02 14.39
C ASP A 288 -7.49 -29.96 13.17
N GLU A 289 -8.78 -29.76 13.36
CA GLU A 289 -9.76 -29.66 12.27
C GLU A 289 -9.87 -28.24 11.69
N ILE A 290 -9.39 -27.24 12.41
CA ILE A 290 -9.37 -25.86 11.95
C ILE A 290 -8.20 -25.65 10.99
N GLN A 291 -8.51 -25.51 9.71
CA GLN A 291 -7.49 -25.37 8.66
C GLN A 291 -6.98 -23.93 8.50
N LYS A 292 -7.77 -22.92 8.90
CA LYS A 292 -7.45 -21.51 8.73
C LYS A 292 -7.34 -20.78 10.07
N PRO A 293 -6.18 -20.81 10.73
CA PRO A 293 -6.01 -20.18 12.04
C PRO A 293 -6.35 -18.68 12.07
N GLN A 294 -6.20 -17.94 10.94
CA GLN A 294 -6.60 -16.54 10.84
C GLN A 294 -8.14 -16.34 10.98
N GLY A 295 -8.92 -17.39 10.79
CA GLY A 295 -10.37 -17.35 10.96
C GLY A 295 -10.83 -17.47 12.41
N ILE A 296 -9.96 -17.87 13.34
CA ILE A 296 -10.31 -18.12 14.74
C ILE A 296 -10.81 -16.84 15.43
N ILE A 297 -10.09 -15.73 15.30
CA ILE A 297 -10.51 -14.47 15.93
C ILE A 297 -11.83 -13.95 15.36
N PRO A 298 -12.04 -13.89 14.03
CA PRO A 298 -13.36 -13.63 13.48
C PRO A 298 -14.47 -14.53 14.03
N TYR A 299 -14.22 -15.85 14.11
CA TYR A 299 -15.18 -16.80 14.68
C TYR A 299 -15.51 -16.50 16.15
N VAL A 300 -14.50 -16.30 16.98
CA VAL A 300 -14.70 -16.01 18.42
C VAL A 300 -15.51 -14.72 18.64
N LEU A 301 -15.32 -13.71 17.77
CA LEU A 301 -16.08 -12.45 17.82
C LEU A 301 -17.53 -12.61 17.33
N THR A 302 -17.72 -13.31 16.21
CA THR A 302 -19.02 -13.34 15.49
C THR A 302 -19.87 -14.55 15.79
N GLY A 303 -19.26 -15.69 16.21
CA GLY A 303 -19.90 -16.99 16.31
C GLY A 303 -20.11 -17.69 14.95
N GLU A 304 -19.58 -17.13 13.83
CA GLU A 304 -19.83 -17.67 12.50
C GLU A 304 -18.74 -18.66 12.08
N GLU A 305 -19.08 -19.93 11.99
CA GLU A 305 -18.17 -21.06 11.64
C GLU A 305 -17.53 -20.93 10.26
N ARG A 306 -18.15 -20.18 9.33
CA ARG A 306 -17.59 -19.93 7.98
C ARG A 306 -16.19 -19.34 7.99
N TYR A 307 -15.74 -18.74 9.09
CA TYR A 307 -14.39 -18.18 9.22
C TYR A 307 -13.32 -19.25 9.45
N LEU A 308 -13.68 -20.41 9.99
CA LEU A 308 -12.73 -21.44 10.42
C LEU A 308 -12.20 -22.28 9.26
N ASP A 309 -12.90 -22.31 8.12
CA ASP A 309 -12.56 -23.18 6.98
C ASP A 309 -12.32 -24.63 7.46
N LEU A 310 -13.38 -25.19 8.04
CA LEU A 310 -13.34 -26.50 8.67
C LEU A 310 -13.06 -27.61 7.66
N ARG A 311 -12.35 -28.61 8.10
CA ARG A 311 -12.03 -29.76 7.25
C ARG A 311 -13.32 -30.47 6.84
N ALA A 312 -13.59 -30.51 5.55
CA ALA A 312 -14.69 -31.30 5.05
C ALA A 312 -14.49 -32.78 5.42
N PHE A 313 -15.54 -33.41 5.91
CA PHE A 313 -15.49 -34.87 6.20
C PHE A 313 -15.11 -35.64 4.94
N PRO A 314 -14.09 -36.53 5.00
CA PRO A 314 -13.80 -37.43 3.89
C PRO A 314 -15.05 -38.20 3.47
N GLU A 315 -15.26 -38.40 2.17
CA GLU A 315 -16.38 -39.17 1.62
C GLU A 315 -16.58 -40.53 2.31
N LYS A 316 -15.48 -41.17 2.71
CA LYS A 316 -15.52 -42.45 3.44
C LYS A 316 -16.21 -42.32 4.81
N ILE A 317 -15.98 -41.20 5.53
CA ILE A 317 -16.63 -40.96 6.83
C ILE A 317 -18.09 -40.61 6.60
N LYS A 318 -18.38 -39.73 5.65
CA LYS A 318 -19.75 -39.36 5.27
C LYS A 318 -20.60 -40.61 4.92
N LEU A 319 -20.05 -41.51 4.11
CA LEU A 319 -20.69 -42.77 3.74
C LEU A 319 -20.92 -43.69 4.96
N ALA A 320 -19.89 -43.83 5.82
CA ALA A 320 -20.01 -44.69 7.00
C ALA A 320 -21.07 -44.19 7.98
N VAL A 321 -21.17 -42.88 8.21
CA VAL A 321 -22.19 -42.28 9.08
C VAL A 321 -23.57 -42.38 8.46
N TRP A 322 -23.72 -42.15 7.16
CA TRP A 322 -24.98 -42.30 6.42
C TRP A 322 -25.53 -43.75 6.51
N GLU A 323 -24.68 -44.76 6.34
CA GLU A 323 -25.03 -46.17 6.54
C GLU A 323 -25.43 -46.45 8.00
N GLN A 324 -24.68 -45.98 8.99
CA GLN A 324 -24.99 -46.14 10.41
C GLN A 324 -26.34 -45.53 10.81
N GLN A 325 -26.72 -44.42 10.17
CA GLN A 325 -27.99 -43.72 10.41
C GLN A 325 -29.18 -44.39 9.67
N GLY A 326 -28.94 -45.44 8.92
CA GLY A 326 -29.96 -46.13 8.12
C GLY A 326 -30.57 -45.22 7.06
N HIS A 327 -29.69 -44.37 6.43
CA HIS A 327 -30.04 -43.46 5.34
C HIS A 327 -31.01 -42.35 5.75
N LYS A 328 -31.18 -42.09 7.05
CA LYS A 328 -32.13 -41.10 7.60
C LYS A 328 -31.41 -39.85 8.15
N CYS A 329 -31.99 -38.72 7.84
CA CYS A 329 -31.55 -37.46 8.45
C CYS A 329 -31.87 -37.44 9.97
N THR A 330 -30.88 -37.17 10.81
CA THR A 330 -31.06 -37.15 12.27
C THR A 330 -31.94 -35.99 12.73
N LEU A 331 -32.06 -34.91 11.95
CA LEU A 331 -32.88 -33.75 12.30
C LEU A 331 -34.35 -33.93 11.96
N CYS A 332 -34.67 -34.50 10.79
CA CYS A 332 -36.08 -34.61 10.34
C CYS A 332 -36.59 -36.04 10.25
N GLY A 333 -35.75 -37.08 10.43
CA GLY A 333 -36.10 -38.50 10.40
C GLY A 333 -36.45 -39.04 9.00
N LYS A 334 -36.36 -38.23 7.94
CA LYS A 334 -36.64 -38.63 6.57
C LYS A 334 -35.44 -39.30 5.94
N GLU A 335 -35.71 -40.22 5.01
CA GLU A 335 -34.72 -40.94 4.22
C GLU A 335 -34.26 -40.08 3.03
N PHE A 336 -32.95 -40.02 2.79
CA PHE A 336 -32.35 -39.27 1.70
C PHE A 336 -31.16 -40.04 1.12
N ASP A 337 -30.93 -39.87 -0.17
CA ASP A 337 -29.69 -40.31 -0.81
C ASP A 337 -28.50 -39.50 -0.29
N ILE A 338 -27.33 -40.12 -0.26
CA ILE A 338 -26.09 -39.51 0.28
C ILE A 338 -25.73 -38.18 -0.37
N GLU A 339 -26.10 -37.97 -1.64
CA GLU A 339 -25.86 -36.74 -2.38
C GLU A 339 -26.60 -35.51 -1.80
N PHE A 340 -27.73 -35.78 -1.10
CA PHE A 340 -28.55 -34.75 -0.46
C PHE A 340 -28.28 -34.59 1.04
N MET A 341 -27.29 -35.32 1.57
CA MET A 341 -26.92 -35.29 2.97
C MET A 341 -25.61 -34.55 3.15
N GLU A 342 -25.54 -33.70 4.16
CA GLU A 342 -24.30 -33.06 4.64
C GLU A 342 -23.86 -33.70 5.96
N ALA A 343 -22.56 -33.97 6.11
CA ALA A 343 -22.02 -34.44 7.37
C ALA A 343 -21.75 -33.20 8.26
N ASP A 344 -22.25 -33.26 9.50
CA ASP A 344 -22.09 -32.21 10.48
C ASP A 344 -21.66 -32.81 11.83
N HIS A 345 -21.10 -31.95 12.69
CA HIS A 345 -20.64 -32.38 14.03
C HIS A 345 -21.81 -32.46 15.00
N ILE A 346 -21.83 -33.49 15.83
CA ILE A 346 -22.88 -33.70 16.87
C ILE A 346 -22.68 -32.63 17.99
N THR A 347 -21.44 -32.28 18.28
CA THR A 347 -21.10 -31.26 19.25
C THR A 347 -20.61 -30.04 18.49
N PRO A 348 -21.24 -28.86 18.69
CA PRO A 348 -20.72 -27.62 18.06
C PRO A 348 -19.25 -27.39 18.44
N TRP A 349 -18.52 -26.77 17.52
CA TRP A 349 -17.13 -26.35 17.75
C TRP A 349 -17.01 -25.45 19.00
N CYS A 350 -15.81 -25.39 19.58
CA CYS A 350 -15.47 -24.69 20.82
C CYS A 350 -16.06 -23.26 21.00
#